data_3faa2f04e5875bcff681cf0f940641e2
#
_entry.id   3faa2f04e5875bcff681cf0f940641e2
#
_cell.length_a   1.000
_cell.length_b   1.000
_cell.length_c   1.000
_cell.angle_alpha   90.00
_cell.angle_beta   90.00
_cell.angle_gamma   90.00
#
_symmetry.space_group_name_H-M   'P 1'
#
loop_
_entity.id
_entity.type
_entity.pdbx_description
1 polymer ?
#
loop_
_entity_poly.entity_id
_entity_poly.type
_entity_poly.pdbx_seq_one_letter_code
_entity_poly.pdbx_strand_id
1 'polypeptide(L)'
;EGSMMVAFPSTPANYFHLLRRHAMDGVQRPMVVFTPKSMLRSKAAVSAVEDFTTGKFLSVIDDPAFADDEGDRDKVTKLVLCSGKLYWELAAKRGTEEITDTALVRVEQLYPIPHRRLTAALKRYPNVAEVRWAQEEPANQGAWPHYGLALPELLPEHLGNIKRVSRRAMAAPSAGSSKVHAVEQAEILEAAFA
;
A
#
# COMPACT_ATOMS: atom_id res chain seq x y z
N GLU A 1 8.39 -18.36 -10.01
CA GLU A 1 8.35 -17.25 -9.03
C GLU A 1 9.75 -16.88 -8.56
N GLY A 2 9.98 -15.58 -8.25
CA GLY A 2 11.23 -15.13 -7.64
C GLY A 2 12.36 -14.77 -8.62
N SER A 3 12.08 -14.58 -9.91
CA SER A 3 13.05 -14.11 -10.90
C SER A 3 13.48 -12.66 -10.69
N MET A 4 12.63 -11.85 -10.06
CA MET A 4 12.92 -10.46 -9.71
C MET A 4 12.16 -10.07 -8.43
N MET A 5 12.43 -8.88 -7.95
CA MET A 5 11.66 -8.23 -6.88
C MET A 5 11.15 -6.88 -7.38
N VAL A 6 9.91 -6.55 -7.02
CA VAL A 6 9.33 -5.22 -7.24
C VAL A 6 8.84 -4.69 -5.91
N ALA A 7 9.26 -3.48 -5.54
CA ALA A 7 8.91 -2.87 -4.28
C ALA A 7 8.59 -1.37 -4.43
N PHE A 8 7.73 -0.89 -3.55
CA PHE A 8 7.36 0.50 -3.46
C PHE A 8 7.32 0.94 -1.99
N PRO A 9 8.49 1.14 -1.36
CA PRO A 9 8.57 1.48 0.06
C PRO A 9 7.97 2.87 0.33
N SER A 10 7.22 2.96 1.43
CA SER A 10 6.55 4.19 1.86
C SER A 10 7.32 4.99 2.90
N THR A 11 8.39 4.41 3.50
CA THR A 11 9.21 5.08 4.51
C THR A 11 10.71 4.94 4.22
N PRO A 12 11.54 5.91 4.65
CA PRO A 12 12.99 5.85 4.47
C PRO A 12 13.63 4.62 5.13
N ALA A 13 13.24 4.26 6.35
CA ALA A 13 13.78 3.10 7.04
C ALA A 13 13.44 1.79 6.32
N ASN A 14 12.19 1.64 5.86
CA ASN A 14 11.81 0.44 5.12
C ASN A 14 12.55 0.34 3.78
N TYR A 15 12.80 1.47 3.10
CA TYR A 15 13.63 1.51 1.90
C TYR A 15 15.08 1.11 2.20
N PHE A 16 15.68 1.65 3.27
CA PHE A 16 17.01 1.24 3.71
C PHE A 16 17.08 -0.27 3.95
N HIS A 17 16.14 -0.82 4.70
CA HIS A 17 16.12 -2.24 5.00
C HIS A 17 15.82 -3.12 3.80
N LEU A 18 15.10 -2.63 2.79
CA LEU A 18 14.93 -3.30 1.51
C LEU A 18 16.28 -3.47 0.81
N LEU A 19 17.05 -2.38 0.68
CA LEU A 19 18.37 -2.40 0.06
C LEU A 19 19.35 -3.26 0.86
N ARG A 20 19.36 -3.12 2.18
CA ARG A 20 20.19 -3.94 3.08
C ARG A 20 19.87 -5.42 2.93
N ARG A 21 18.60 -5.80 2.97
CA ARG A 21 18.18 -7.19 2.75
C ARG A 21 18.65 -7.71 1.41
N HIS A 22 18.45 -6.94 0.35
CA HIS A 22 18.84 -7.34 -1.01
C HIS A 22 20.34 -7.53 -1.16
N ALA A 23 21.14 -6.65 -0.55
CA ALA A 23 22.60 -6.76 -0.57
C ALA A 23 23.14 -7.96 0.23
N MET A 24 22.41 -8.36 1.28
CA MET A 24 22.78 -9.48 2.15
C MET A 24 22.16 -10.83 1.72
N ASP A 25 21.22 -10.81 0.78
CA ASP A 25 20.61 -12.03 0.24
C ASP A 25 21.64 -12.77 -0.61
N GLY A 26 21.87 -14.06 -0.31
CA GLY A 26 22.77 -14.91 -1.10
C GLY A 26 22.28 -15.18 -2.53
N VAL A 27 21.03 -14.83 -2.84
CA VAL A 27 20.44 -14.98 -4.17
C VAL A 27 20.37 -13.63 -4.86
N GLN A 28 21.26 -13.43 -5.84
CA GLN A 28 21.24 -12.20 -6.64
C GLN A 28 20.14 -12.28 -7.70
N ARG A 29 19.20 -11.33 -7.64
CA ARG A 29 18.12 -11.16 -8.60
C ARG A 29 17.88 -9.67 -8.88
N PRO A 30 17.37 -9.30 -10.06
CA PRO A 30 16.98 -7.91 -10.32
C PRO A 30 15.95 -7.41 -9.31
N MET A 31 16.12 -6.16 -8.86
CA MET A 31 15.18 -5.47 -7.99
C MET A 31 14.77 -4.14 -8.62
N VAL A 32 13.47 -3.94 -8.76
CA VAL A 32 12.87 -2.68 -9.21
C VAL A 32 12.25 -1.99 -8.00
N VAL A 33 12.66 -0.74 -7.75
CA VAL A 33 12.14 0.05 -6.64
C VAL A 33 11.53 1.34 -7.18
N PHE A 34 10.24 1.54 -6.88
CA PHE A 34 9.58 2.81 -7.19
C PHE A 34 9.97 3.88 -6.16
N THR A 35 10.41 5.04 -6.64
CA THR A 35 10.95 6.13 -5.80
C THR A 35 10.38 7.48 -6.24
N PRO A 36 9.17 7.85 -5.79
CA PRO A 36 8.56 9.11 -6.20
C PRO A 36 9.32 10.31 -5.63
N LYS A 37 9.66 11.28 -6.48
CA LYS A 37 10.42 12.49 -6.09
C LYS A 37 9.72 13.32 -5.01
N SER A 38 8.40 13.34 -4.98
CA SER A 38 7.61 14.07 -3.99
C SER A 38 7.88 13.63 -2.56
N MET A 39 8.23 12.35 -2.34
CA MET A 39 8.54 11.85 -0.99
C MET A 39 9.87 12.35 -0.44
N LEU A 40 10.82 12.77 -1.27
CA LEU A 40 12.14 13.26 -0.83
C LEU A 40 12.07 14.46 0.15
N ARG A 41 10.97 15.21 0.11
CA ARG A 41 10.76 16.39 0.96
C ARG A 41 9.50 16.28 1.83
N SER A 42 8.88 15.11 1.88
CA SER A 42 7.69 14.88 2.67
C SER A 42 8.05 14.84 4.16
N LYS A 43 7.50 15.77 4.93
CA LYS A 43 7.65 15.78 6.40
C LYS A 43 6.89 14.63 7.07
N ALA A 44 5.90 14.07 6.43
CA ALA A 44 5.14 12.93 6.94
C ALA A 44 5.90 11.61 6.75
N ALA A 45 6.62 11.47 5.64
CA ALA A 45 7.34 10.25 5.28
C ALA A 45 8.77 10.24 5.87
N VAL A 46 8.89 10.38 7.18
CA VAL A 46 10.15 10.31 7.92
C VAL A 46 10.24 9.00 8.72
N SER A 47 11.42 8.65 9.18
CA SER A 47 11.67 7.51 10.06
C SER A 47 12.56 7.94 11.22
N ALA A 48 12.33 7.40 12.40
CA ALA A 48 13.22 7.60 13.54
C ALA A 48 14.57 6.87 13.31
N VAL A 49 15.61 7.30 13.99
CA VAL A 49 16.95 6.68 13.87
C VAL A 49 16.91 5.20 14.28
N GLU A 50 16.13 4.90 15.29
CA GLU A 50 15.91 3.55 15.82
C GLU A 50 15.36 2.60 14.75
N ASP A 51 14.50 3.10 13.87
CA ASP A 51 13.93 2.32 12.77
C ASP A 51 15.02 1.81 11.80
N PHE A 52 16.12 2.56 11.64
CA PHE A 52 17.25 2.15 10.81
C PHE A 52 18.18 1.16 11.51
N THR A 53 18.32 1.26 12.82
CA THR A 53 19.30 0.48 13.59
C THR A 53 18.77 -0.88 14.05
N THR A 54 17.48 -0.97 14.38
CA THR A 54 16.85 -2.17 14.96
C THR A 54 15.83 -2.83 14.04
N GLY A 55 15.43 -2.14 12.96
CA GLY A 55 14.38 -2.56 12.05
C GLY A 55 14.81 -3.64 11.05
N LYS A 56 13.84 -4.01 10.23
CA LYS A 56 14.00 -4.90 9.08
C LYS A 56 13.02 -4.52 7.99
N PHE A 57 13.23 -5.01 6.77
CA PHE A 57 12.28 -4.80 5.69
C PHE A 57 10.93 -5.49 6.00
N LEU A 58 9.88 -4.70 5.97
CA LEU A 58 8.50 -5.16 6.09
C LEU A 58 7.85 -5.12 4.72
N SER A 59 7.53 -6.28 4.18
CA SER A 59 6.88 -6.39 2.86
C SER A 59 5.41 -5.98 2.88
N VAL A 60 4.80 -5.99 4.07
CA VAL A 60 3.47 -5.42 4.38
C VAL A 60 3.60 -4.70 5.70
N ILE A 61 3.08 -3.49 5.78
CA ILE A 61 3.03 -2.69 7.00
C ILE A 61 1.56 -2.46 7.33
N ASP A 62 1.20 -2.86 8.53
CA ASP A 62 -0.13 -2.65 9.08
C ASP A 62 -0.40 -1.17 9.40
N ASP A 63 -1.64 -0.82 9.64
CA ASP A 63 -2.02 0.55 9.93
C ASP A 63 -1.59 0.95 11.35
N PRO A 64 -0.71 1.94 11.51
CA PRO A 64 -0.26 2.38 12.83
C PRO A 64 -1.37 3.02 13.67
N ALA A 65 -2.47 3.49 13.05
CA ALA A 65 -3.60 4.04 13.79
C ALA A 65 -4.35 2.99 14.64
N PHE A 66 -4.13 1.71 14.36
CA PHE A 66 -4.73 0.59 15.08
C PHE A 66 -3.67 -0.32 15.72
N ALA A 67 -2.44 0.17 15.93
CA ALA A 67 -1.32 -0.68 16.36
C ALA A 67 -1.48 -1.22 17.78
N ASP A 68 -1.93 -0.37 18.71
CA ASP A 68 -1.83 -0.61 20.16
C ASP A 68 -3.17 -0.96 20.83
N ASP A 69 -4.30 -0.85 20.13
CA ASP A 69 -5.63 -1.13 20.67
C ASP A 69 -6.39 -2.16 19.81
N GLU A 70 -6.48 -3.41 20.30
CA GLU A 70 -7.24 -4.46 19.64
C GLU A 70 -8.74 -4.14 19.55
N GLY A 71 -9.29 -3.40 20.50
CA GLY A 71 -10.70 -2.99 20.51
C GLY A 71 -11.06 -2.03 19.37
N ASP A 72 -10.13 -1.20 18.90
CA ASP A 72 -10.38 -0.30 17.79
C ASP A 72 -10.40 -1.04 16.43
N ARG A 73 -9.73 -2.18 16.33
CA ARG A 73 -9.75 -3.02 15.12
C ARG A 73 -11.13 -3.61 14.84
N ASP A 74 -11.92 -3.85 15.85
CA ASP A 74 -13.29 -4.35 15.71
C ASP A 74 -14.24 -3.32 15.07
N LYS A 75 -13.88 -2.04 15.07
CA LYS A 75 -14.63 -0.97 14.40
C LYS A 75 -14.35 -0.90 12.90
N VAL A 76 -13.26 -1.53 12.46
CA VAL A 76 -12.84 -1.48 11.06
C VAL A 76 -13.72 -2.38 10.22
N THR A 77 -14.49 -1.79 9.32
CA THR A 77 -15.36 -2.48 8.36
C THR A 77 -14.79 -2.46 6.93
N LYS A 78 -13.87 -1.55 6.65
CA LYS A 78 -13.25 -1.37 5.35
C LYS A 78 -11.73 -1.40 5.46
N LEU A 79 -11.09 -2.06 4.52
CA LEU A 79 -9.64 -2.14 4.44
C LEU A 79 -9.15 -1.67 3.07
N VAL A 80 -8.27 -0.68 3.07
CA VAL A 80 -7.64 -0.14 1.86
C VAL A 80 -6.20 -0.63 1.79
N LEU A 81 -5.89 -1.45 0.79
CA LEU A 81 -4.54 -1.85 0.43
C LEU A 81 -3.95 -0.80 -0.52
N CYS A 82 -2.78 -0.28 -0.23
CA CYS A 82 -2.08 0.70 -1.06
C CYS A 82 -0.57 0.50 -1.01
N SER A 83 0.19 1.26 -1.81
CA SER A 83 1.64 1.21 -1.81
C SER A 83 2.26 2.60 -1.95
N GLY A 84 3.51 2.75 -1.47
CA GLY A 84 4.33 3.94 -1.66
C GLY A 84 3.69 5.24 -1.16
N LYS A 85 3.77 6.29 -1.98
CA LYS A 85 3.37 7.64 -1.57
C LYS A 85 1.86 7.82 -1.33
N LEU A 86 1.02 7.05 -2.01
CA LEU A 86 -0.44 7.18 -1.91
C LEU A 86 -0.92 6.99 -0.45
N TYR A 87 -0.23 6.15 0.32
CA TYR A 87 -0.51 5.97 1.74
C TYR A 87 -0.57 7.30 2.51
N TRP A 88 0.38 8.20 2.27
CA TRP A 88 0.47 9.45 3.02
C TRP A 88 -0.68 10.41 2.71
N GLU A 89 -1.14 10.41 1.46
CA GLU A 89 -2.30 11.21 1.04
C GLU A 89 -3.60 10.63 1.61
N LEU A 90 -3.75 9.29 1.57
CA LEU A 90 -4.89 8.61 2.21
C LEU A 90 -4.90 8.83 3.73
N ALA A 91 -3.76 8.70 4.40
CA ALA A 91 -3.66 8.91 5.84
C ALA A 91 -4.00 10.35 6.25
N ALA A 92 -3.54 11.34 5.45
CA ALA A 92 -3.88 12.75 5.68
C ALA A 92 -5.38 13.00 5.54
N LYS A 93 -6.01 12.50 4.46
CA LYS A 93 -7.46 12.62 4.26
C LYS A 93 -8.24 11.95 5.39
N ARG A 94 -7.90 10.71 5.73
CA ARG A 94 -8.52 9.98 6.84
C ARG A 94 -8.49 10.78 8.14
N GLY A 95 -7.34 11.37 8.48
CA GLY A 95 -7.21 12.19 9.68
C GLY A 95 -8.01 13.49 9.62
N THR A 96 -8.06 14.15 8.46
CA THR A 96 -8.83 15.40 8.27
C THR A 96 -10.33 15.17 8.36
N GLU A 97 -10.81 14.04 7.85
CA GLU A 97 -12.25 13.70 7.82
C GLU A 97 -12.67 12.82 9.00
N GLU A 98 -11.76 12.54 9.94
CA GLU A 98 -12.01 11.75 11.15
C GLU A 98 -12.62 10.36 10.86
N ILE A 99 -12.19 9.71 9.76
CA ILE A 99 -12.67 8.39 9.36
C ILE A 99 -12.07 7.32 10.28
N THR A 100 -12.89 6.60 11.02
CA THR A 100 -12.47 5.64 12.05
C THR A 100 -12.75 4.17 11.71
N ASP A 101 -13.51 3.89 10.65
CA ASP A 101 -13.94 2.56 10.23
C ASP A 101 -13.09 1.94 9.12
N THR A 102 -12.05 2.64 8.67
CA THR A 102 -11.22 2.24 7.53
C THR A 102 -9.75 2.16 7.92
N ALA A 103 -9.14 0.98 7.75
CA ALA A 103 -7.71 0.76 7.94
C ALA A 103 -6.94 0.85 6.60
N LEU A 104 -5.71 1.37 6.68
CA LEU A 104 -4.79 1.54 5.54
C LEU A 104 -3.61 0.58 5.66
N VAL A 105 -3.61 -0.51 4.94
CA VAL A 105 -2.52 -1.49 4.94
C VAL A 105 -1.60 -1.25 3.75
N ARG A 106 -0.30 -1.07 4.03
CA ARG A 106 0.71 -0.79 3.00
C ARG A 106 1.33 -2.08 2.48
N VAL A 107 1.24 -2.30 1.19
CA VAL A 107 1.92 -3.38 0.50
C VAL A 107 3.21 -2.83 -0.10
N GLU A 108 4.31 -2.99 0.61
CA GLU A 108 5.63 -2.43 0.27
C GLU A 108 6.39 -3.28 -0.77
N GLN A 109 6.16 -4.58 -0.78
CA GLN A 109 6.67 -5.50 -1.80
C GLN A 109 5.53 -5.91 -2.72
N LEU A 110 5.63 -5.50 -3.99
CA LEU A 110 4.60 -5.79 -4.99
C LEU A 110 4.81 -7.15 -5.67
N TYR A 111 6.07 -7.59 -5.80
CA TYR A 111 6.39 -8.90 -6.36
C TYR A 111 7.68 -9.47 -5.74
N PRO A 112 7.75 -10.75 -5.42
CA PRO A 112 6.61 -11.68 -5.29
C PRO A 112 5.59 -11.18 -4.26
N ILE A 113 4.32 -11.54 -4.45
CA ILE A 113 3.25 -11.14 -3.50
C ILE A 113 3.58 -11.68 -2.12
N PRO A 114 3.57 -10.86 -1.06
CA PRO A 114 3.89 -11.29 0.30
C PRO A 114 2.70 -11.98 0.99
N HIS A 115 2.24 -13.11 0.43
CA HIS A 115 1.01 -13.82 0.82
C HIS A 115 0.84 -13.95 2.34
N ARG A 116 1.84 -14.54 3.03
CA ARG A 116 1.75 -14.78 4.48
C ARG A 116 1.57 -13.49 5.29
N ARG A 117 2.29 -12.43 4.90
CA ARG A 117 2.23 -11.14 5.60
C ARG A 117 0.91 -10.44 5.34
N LEU A 118 0.44 -10.49 4.11
CA LEU A 118 -0.82 -9.90 3.70
C LEU A 118 -1.99 -10.59 4.41
N THR A 119 -2.05 -11.93 4.38
CA THR A 119 -3.07 -12.69 5.10
C THR A 119 -3.03 -12.43 6.61
N ALA A 120 -1.82 -12.32 7.19
CA ALA A 120 -1.70 -12.01 8.61
C ALA A 120 -2.22 -10.60 8.96
N ALA A 121 -1.97 -9.60 8.10
CA ALA A 121 -2.51 -8.26 8.27
C ALA A 121 -4.04 -8.24 8.17
N LEU A 122 -4.61 -8.92 7.18
CA LEU A 122 -6.06 -9.02 6.99
C LEU A 122 -6.77 -9.65 8.20
N LYS A 123 -6.19 -10.71 8.77
CA LYS A 123 -6.75 -11.41 9.94
C LYS A 123 -6.82 -10.55 11.21
N ARG A 124 -6.11 -9.43 11.25
CA ARG A 124 -6.15 -8.51 12.40
C ARG A 124 -7.41 -7.65 12.44
N TYR A 125 -8.23 -7.67 11.40
CA TYR A 125 -9.45 -6.89 11.26
C TYR A 125 -10.65 -7.84 11.08
N PRO A 126 -11.24 -8.36 12.17
CA PRO A 126 -12.21 -9.45 12.10
C PRO A 126 -13.54 -9.06 11.46
N ASN A 127 -13.90 -7.77 11.52
CA ASN A 127 -15.19 -7.25 11.05
C ASN A 127 -15.11 -6.57 9.66
N VAL A 128 -14.00 -6.73 8.96
CA VAL A 128 -13.87 -6.18 7.59
C VAL A 128 -14.87 -6.87 6.66
N ALA A 129 -15.71 -6.05 6.05
CA ALA A 129 -16.69 -6.46 5.04
C ALA A 129 -16.29 -6.08 3.61
N GLU A 130 -15.34 -5.17 3.47
CA GLU A 130 -14.89 -4.67 2.17
C GLU A 130 -13.38 -4.47 2.13
N VAL A 131 -12.75 -4.95 1.04
CA VAL A 131 -11.33 -4.73 0.74
C VAL A 131 -11.21 -3.96 -0.55
N ARG A 132 -10.38 -2.91 -0.54
CA ARG A 132 -10.03 -2.10 -1.72
C ARG A 132 -8.55 -2.17 -2.03
N TRP A 133 -8.22 -2.17 -3.31
CA TRP A 133 -6.88 -1.88 -3.79
C TRP A 133 -6.87 -0.46 -4.34
N ALA A 134 -6.09 0.42 -3.73
CA ALA A 134 -5.93 1.80 -4.18
C ALA A 134 -4.55 2.02 -4.81
N GLN A 135 -4.53 2.58 -6.00
CA GLN A 135 -3.32 2.94 -6.74
C GLN A 135 -3.52 4.22 -7.55
N GLU A 136 -2.44 4.93 -7.84
CA GLU A 136 -2.49 6.14 -8.68
C GLU A 136 -2.44 5.81 -10.17
N GLU A 137 -1.88 4.67 -10.51
CA GLU A 137 -1.75 4.22 -11.89
C GLU A 137 -3.13 3.92 -12.49
N PRO A 138 -3.25 4.01 -13.83
CA PRO A 138 -4.46 3.59 -14.54
C PRO A 138 -4.85 2.14 -14.26
N ALA A 139 -6.12 1.83 -14.44
CA ALA A 139 -6.70 0.50 -14.18
C ALA A 139 -6.01 -0.67 -14.92
N ASN A 140 -5.42 -0.39 -16.09
CA ASN A 140 -4.68 -1.36 -16.89
C ASN A 140 -3.17 -1.36 -16.63
N GLN A 141 -2.71 -0.62 -15.62
CA GLN A 141 -1.29 -0.44 -15.26
C GLN A 141 -1.09 -0.59 -13.76
N GLY A 142 0.15 -0.39 -13.29
CA GLY A 142 0.51 -0.54 -11.89
C GLY A 142 0.40 -1.98 -11.39
N ALA A 143 0.09 -2.14 -10.11
CA ALA A 143 0.01 -3.45 -9.49
C ALA A 143 -1.35 -4.14 -9.68
N TRP A 144 -2.42 -3.40 -9.96
CA TRP A 144 -3.76 -3.94 -10.06
C TRP A 144 -3.92 -5.13 -11.02
N PRO A 145 -3.38 -5.12 -12.26
CA PRO A 145 -3.53 -6.26 -13.18
C PRO A 145 -3.02 -7.58 -12.60
N HIS A 146 -2.02 -7.53 -11.73
CA HIS A 146 -1.47 -8.69 -11.04
C HIS A 146 -2.23 -9.01 -9.74
N TYR A 147 -2.47 -7.99 -8.92
CA TYR A 147 -3.14 -8.14 -7.63
C TYR A 147 -4.62 -8.47 -7.77
N GLY A 148 -5.30 -7.91 -8.75
CA GLY A 148 -6.71 -8.20 -9.02
C GLY A 148 -7.00 -9.65 -9.34
N LEU A 149 -6.01 -10.39 -9.88
CA LEU A 149 -6.10 -11.82 -10.11
C LEU A 149 -5.71 -12.65 -8.88
N ALA A 150 -4.69 -12.21 -8.13
CA ALA A 150 -4.13 -12.99 -7.04
C ALA A 150 -4.85 -12.78 -5.70
N LEU A 151 -5.34 -11.57 -5.43
CA LEU A 151 -5.97 -11.25 -4.14
C LEU A 151 -7.24 -12.06 -3.85
N PRO A 152 -8.15 -12.31 -4.82
CA PRO A 152 -9.34 -13.14 -4.56
C PRO A 152 -9.00 -14.54 -4.02
N GLU A 153 -7.87 -15.11 -4.44
CA GLU A 153 -7.41 -16.42 -3.97
C GLU A 153 -6.85 -16.38 -2.52
N LEU A 154 -6.50 -15.19 -2.05
CA LEU A 154 -5.89 -14.97 -0.73
C LEU A 154 -6.88 -14.53 0.32
N LEU A 155 -8.00 -13.98 -0.09
CA LEU A 155 -9.03 -13.47 0.80
C LEU A 155 -9.98 -14.58 1.24
N PRO A 156 -10.52 -14.49 2.47
CA PRO A 156 -11.67 -15.29 2.87
C PRO A 156 -12.83 -15.13 1.86
N GLU A 157 -13.57 -16.21 1.61
CA GLU A 157 -14.67 -16.22 0.62
C GLU A 157 -15.71 -15.11 0.83
N HIS A 158 -15.98 -14.73 2.08
CA HIS A 158 -16.94 -13.66 2.40
C HIS A 158 -16.45 -12.26 1.98
N LEU A 159 -15.16 -12.08 1.70
CA LEU A 159 -14.58 -10.83 1.17
C LEU A 159 -14.45 -10.82 -0.36
N GLY A 160 -14.99 -11.80 -1.01
CA GLY A 160 -14.93 -12.28 -2.40
C GLY A 160 -14.66 -11.29 -3.53
N ASN A 161 -14.94 -9.99 -3.40
CA ASN A 161 -14.71 -9.02 -4.45
C ASN A 161 -13.91 -7.82 -3.93
N ILE A 162 -12.64 -7.76 -4.34
CA ILE A 162 -11.82 -6.58 -4.08
C ILE A 162 -12.25 -5.47 -5.03
N LYS A 163 -12.57 -4.32 -4.47
CA LYS A 163 -12.84 -3.13 -5.25
C LYS A 163 -11.54 -2.45 -5.66
N ARG A 164 -11.43 -2.11 -6.94
CA ARG A 164 -10.32 -1.30 -7.43
C ARG A 164 -10.65 0.18 -7.26
N VAL A 165 -9.69 0.93 -6.72
CA VAL A 165 -9.65 2.39 -6.69
C VAL A 165 -8.44 2.85 -7.49
N SER A 166 -8.66 3.42 -8.67
CA SER A 166 -7.58 3.83 -9.57
C SER A 166 -8.09 4.81 -10.62
N ARG A 167 -7.19 5.44 -11.35
CA ARG A 167 -7.57 6.12 -12.58
C ARG A 167 -8.19 5.15 -13.57
N ARG A 168 -9.00 5.69 -14.49
CA ARG A 168 -9.55 4.90 -15.62
C ARG A 168 -8.41 4.30 -16.46
N ALA A 169 -8.71 3.24 -17.18
CA ALA A 169 -7.76 2.65 -18.13
C ALA A 169 -7.36 3.66 -19.21
N MET A 170 -6.06 3.79 -19.46
CA MET A 170 -5.52 4.71 -20.44
C MET A 170 -4.17 4.21 -20.97
N ALA A 171 -3.75 4.72 -22.12
CA ALA A 171 -2.47 4.36 -22.74
C ALA A 171 -1.28 5.01 -22.02
N ALA A 172 -1.45 6.23 -21.51
CA ALA A 172 -0.41 6.95 -20.79
C ALA A 172 -0.38 6.55 -19.30
N PRO A 173 0.79 6.48 -18.65
CA PRO A 173 0.89 6.10 -17.25
C PRO A 173 0.46 7.23 -16.28
N SER A 174 0.33 8.46 -16.77
CA SER A 174 -0.06 9.62 -15.96
C SER A 174 -0.77 10.67 -16.80
N ALA A 175 -1.55 11.54 -16.12
CA ALA A 175 -2.14 12.70 -16.77
C ALA A 175 -1.06 13.67 -17.26
N GLY A 176 -1.17 14.14 -18.49
CA GLY A 176 -0.23 15.11 -19.09
C GLY A 176 -0.38 16.55 -18.57
N SER A 177 -1.33 16.79 -17.65
CA SER A 177 -1.65 18.10 -17.09
C SER A 177 -1.75 18.01 -15.57
N SER A 178 -1.11 18.97 -14.87
CA SER A 178 -1.22 19.06 -13.40
C SER A 178 -2.63 19.31 -12.90
N LYS A 179 -3.45 20.03 -13.67
CA LYS A 179 -4.88 20.25 -13.32
C LYS A 179 -5.68 18.96 -13.41
N VAL A 180 -5.51 18.19 -14.47
CA VAL A 180 -6.16 16.88 -14.63
C VAL A 180 -5.68 15.92 -13.54
N HIS A 181 -4.36 15.90 -13.28
CA HIS A 181 -3.80 15.09 -12.21
C HIS A 181 -4.44 15.40 -10.84
N ALA A 182 -4.61 16.68 -10.50
CA ALA A 182 -5.20 17.08 -9.22
C ALA A 182 -6.65 16.59 -9.08
N VAL A 183 -7.45 16.68 -10.14
CA VAL A 183 -8.83 16.18 -10.15
C VAL A 183 -8.86 14.66 -9.99
N GLU A 184 -8.11 13.93 -10.80
CA GLU A 184 -8.06 12.46 -10.75
C GLU A 184 -7.51 11.95 -9.41
N GLN A 185 -6.55 12.68 -8.79
CA GLN A 185 -6.02 12.32 -7.48
C GLN A 185 -7.08 12.51 -6.38
N ALA A 186 -7.84 13.61 -6.43
CA ALA A 186 -8.95 13.83 -5.50
C ALA A 186 -10.02 12.73 -5.64
N GLU A 187 -10.37 12.33 -6.86
CA GLU A 187 -11.31 11.24 -7.11
C GLU A 187 -10.84 9.90 -6.53
N ILE A 188 -9.53 9.58 -6.63
CA ILE A 188 -8.95 8.38 -6.02
C ILE A 188 -9.08 8.44 -4.50
N LEU A 189 -8.73 9.58 -3.89
CA LEU A 189 -8.79 9.75 -2.45
C LEU A 189 -10.23 9.65 -1.93
N GLU A 190 -11.21 10.24 -2.63
CA GLU A 190 -12.63 10.09 -2.31
C GLU A 190 -13.09 8.64 -2.44
N ALA A 191 -12.81 8.01 -3.58
CA ALA A 191 -13.23 6.65 -3.85
C ALA A 191 -12.60 5.62 -2.90
N ALA A 192 -11.49 5.94 -2.26
CA ALA A 192 -10.85 5.04 -1.30
C ALA A 192 -11.67 4.89 0.00
N PHE A 193 -12.46 5.89 0.36
CA PHE A 193 -13.24 5.91 1.60
C PHE A 193 -14.77 5.84 1.39
N ALA A 194 -15.26 6.05 0.16
CA ALA A 194 -16.69 6.09 -0.19
C ALA A 194 -17.49 4.85 0.22
#